data_fda74e8901bbbcc1109693b2aa980409
#
_entry.id   fda74e8901bbbcc1109693b2aa980409
#
_cell.length_a   1.000
_cell.length_b   1.000
_cell.length_c   1.000
_cell.angle_alpha   90.00
_cell.angle_beta   90.00
_cell.angle_gamma   90.00
#
_symmetry.space_group_name_H-M   'P 1'
#
loop_
_entity.id
_entity.type
_entity.pdbx_description
1 polymer ?
#
loop_
_entity_poly.entity_id
_entity_poly.type
_entity_poly.pdbx_seq_one_letter_code
_entity_poly.pdbx_strand_id
1 'polypeptide(L)'
;MTARIPAALAPPNPSEREPLLPDLPYRPNVGICLFNTDGLVFAGRAYANPFGWPDPEIFSDGADWALPQGGIDPGEDIVAAARRELWEETGVKSADLIAVTDEWWSYDFPVRGARIHKLYPFRGQRQRWAAFRFTGSDDEITVMADHTDEPPEFLEWRWRPLDELPAVAPLHRRRQYARVADIFGDVGPA
;
A
#
# COMPACT_ATOMS: atom_id res chain seq x y z
N MET A 1 -12.94 -14.69 -8.66
CA MET A 1 -13.81 -14.19 -9.76
C MET A 1 -13.13 -13.00 -10.40
N THR A 2 -12.43 -13.19 -11.51
CA THR A 2 -11.75 -12.11 -12.24
C THR A 2 -12.81 -11.16 -12.78
N ALA A 3 -12.82 -9.92 -12.31
CA ALA A 3 -13.70 -8.88 -12.83
C ALA A 3 -13.40 -8.73 -14.34
N ARG A 4 -14.36 -9.07 -15.19
CA ARG A 4 -14.28 -8.87 -16.63
C ARG A 4 -14.19 -7.36 -16.89
N ILE A 5 -13.06 -6.89 -17.41
CA ILE A 5 -12.91 -5.52 -17.91
C ILE A 5 -13.89 -5.37 -19.08
N PRO A 6 -14.81 -4.40 -19.06
CA PRO A 6 -15.69 -4.14 -20.19
C PRO A 6 -14.85 -3.83 -21.45
N ALA A 7 -15.27 -4.33 -22.62
CA ALA A 7 -14.57 -4.13 -23.89
C ALA A 7 -14.33 -2.64 -24.26
N ALA A 8 -15.10 -1.72 -23.67
CA ALA A 8 -14.94 -0.27 -23.82
C ALA A 8 -13.74 0.34 -23.07
N LEU A 9 -13.05 -0.45 -22.23
CA LEU A 9 -11.91 -0.02 -21.43
C LEU A 9 -10.61 -0.69 -21.87
N ALA A 10 -10.49 -1.04 -23.16
CA ALA A 10 -9.21 -1.47 -23.72
C ALA A 10 -8.15 -0.37 -23.57
N PRO A 11 -6.87 -0.74 -23.34
CA PRO A 11 -5.81 0.25 -23.17
C PRO A 11 -5.73 1.16 -24.42
N PRO A 12 -5.53 2.48 -24.21
CA PRO A 12 -5.44 3.45 -25.29
C PRO A 12 -4.23 3.16 -26.20
N ASN A 13 -4.36 3.52 -27.48
CA ASN A 13 -3.26 3.45 -28.42
C ASN A 13 -2.11 4.38 -27.94
N PRO A 14 -0.85 3.93 -27.92
CA PRO A 14 0.30 4.73 -27.49
C PRO A 14 0.46 6.09 -28.18
N SER A 15 -0.17 6.30 -29.33
CA SER A 15 -0.16 7.57 -30.07
C SER A 15 -1.22 8.57 -29.60
N GLU A 16 -2.21 8.16 -28.79
CA GLU A 16 -3.25 9.02 -28.26
C GLU A 16 -2.80 9.55 -26.89
N ARG A 17 -2.05 10.65 -26.89
CA ARG A 17 -1.58 11.33 -25.69
C ARG A 17 -2.62 12.33 -25.20
N GLU A 18 -3.10 12.07 -23.93
CA GLU A 18 -3.90 12.94 -23.05
C GLU A 18 -5.42 12.93 -23.24
N PRO A 19 -6.18 13.16 -22.20
CA PRO A 19 -6.10 12.84 -20.76
C PRO A 19 -7.19 11.83 -20.33
N LEU A 20 -6.98 10.56 -20.56
CA LEU A 20 -7.96 9.51 -20.13
C LEU A 20 -8.00 9.29 -18.61
N LEU A 21 -7.01 9.82 -17.87
CA LEU A 21 -6.90 9.59 -16.44
C LEU A 21 -7.97 10.28 -15.56
N PRO A 22 -8.47 11.50 -15.87
CA PRO A 22 -9.45 12.15 -15.01
C PRO A 22 -10.74 11.38 -14.81
N ASP A 23 -11.15 10.60 -15.81
CA ASP A 23 -12.44 9.89 -15.80
C ASP A 23 -12.34 8.44 -15.27
N LEU A 24 -11.13 7.94 -15.03
CA LEU A 24 -10.97 6.60 -14.47
C LEU A 24 -11.25 6.59 -12.95
N PRO A 25 -11.83 5.49 -12.44
CA PRO A 25 -12.12 5.35 -11.00
C PRO A 25 -10.84 5.17 -10.17
N TYR A 26 -10.93 5.49 -8.89
CA TYR A 26 -9.95 5.08 -7.89
C TYR A 26 -10.30 3.69 -7.35
N ARG A 27 -9.27 2.83 -7.19
CA ARG A 27 -9.43 1.54 -6.50
C ARG A 27 -9.58 1.77 -5.00
N PRO A 28 -10.66 1.28 -4.36
CA PRO A 28 -10.73 1.24 -2.89
C PRO A 28 -9.59 0.40 -2.32
N ASN A 29 -8.93 0.94 -1.29
CA ASN A 29 -7.76 0.32 -0.70
C ASN A 29 -7.69 0.64 0.80
N VAL A 30 -7.07 -0.24 1.58
CA VAL A 30 -6.73 0.01 2.99
C VAL A 30 -5.22 0.00 3.15
N GLY A 31 -4.69 1.04 3.81
CA GLY A 31 -3.30 1.07 4.29
C GLY A 31 -3.24 0.68 5.76
N ILE A 32 -2.12 0.12 6.19
CA ILE A 32 -1.98 -0.48 7.52
C ILE A 32 -0.74 0.07 8.22
N CYS A 33 -0.92 0.61 9.44
CA CYS A 33 0.16 0.93 10.36
C CYS A 33 0.19 -0.13 11.45
N LEU A 34 1.14 -1.05 11.40
CA LEU A 34 1.35 -2.03 12.44
C LEU A 34 2.44 -1.53 13.39
N PHE A 35 2.07 -1.16 14.61
CA PHE A 35 2.99 -0.65 15.63
C PHE A 35 3.45 -1.76 16.57
N ASN A 36 4.75 -1.82 16.84
CA ASN A 36 5.30 -2.66 17.92
C ASN A 36 5.14 -2.00 19.29
N THR A 37 5.63 -2.66 20.35
CA THR A 37 5.58 -2.16 21.73
C THR A 37 6.41 -0.89 21.96
N ASP A 38 7.41 -0.62 21.12
CA ASP A 38 8.27 0.56 21.20
C ASP A 38 7.66 1.77 20.46
N GLY A 39 6.49 1.62 19.81
CA GLY A 39 5.85 2.67 19.03
C GLY A 39 6.44 2.82 17.63
N LEU A 40 7.30 1.90 17.19
CA LEU A 40 7.80 1.85 15.83
C LEU A 40 6.80 1.14 14.92
N VAL A 41 6.76 1.53 13.64
CA VAL A 41 5.86 0.94 12.65
C VAL A 41 6.61 -0.05 11.76
N PHE A 42 5.92 -1.15 11.41
CA PHE A 42 6.41 -2.05 10.36
C PHE A 42 6.56 -1.30 9.04
N ALA A 43 7.72 -1.46 8.41
CA ALA A 43 7.96 -1.01 7.06
C ALA A 43 8.63 -2.12 6.25
N GLY A 44 8.05 -2.45 5.09
CA GLY A 44 8.61 -3.41 4.15
C GLY A 44 9.31 -2.71 2.99
N ARG A 45 10.42 -3.27 2.51
CA ARG A 45 11.09 -2.81 1.31
C ARG A 45 10.47 -3.47 0.09
N ALA A 46 9.91 -2.68 -0.82
CA ALA A 46 9.14 -3.19 -1.94
C ALA A 46 9.94 -4.17 -2.82
N TYR A 47 9.31 -5.31 -3.16
CA TYR A 47 9.91 -6.34 -4.01
C TYR A 47 9.95 -5.92 -5.47
N ALA A 48 8.86 -5.35 -5.99
CA ALA A 48 8.75 -4.94 -7.37
C ALA A 48 8.06 -3.57 -7.47
N ASN A 49 8.50 -2.79 -8.46
CA ASN A 49 7.74 -1.59 -8.77
C ASN A 49 6.50 -1.93 -9.64
N PRO A 50 5.48 -1.06 -9.66
CA PRO A 50 4.22 -1.31 -10.38
C PRO A 50 4.38 -1.55 -11.89
N PHE A 51 5.54 -1.20 -12.45
CA PHE A 51 5.83 -1.31 -13.90
C PHE A 51 6.72 -2.51 -14.22
N GLY A 52 7.16 -3.29 -13.24
CA GLY A 52 7.98 -4.49 -13.42
C GLY A 52 9.44 -4.23 -13.82
N TRP A 53 9.96 -3.01 -13.62
CA TRP A 53 11.39 -2.67 -13.81
C TRP A 53 11.82 -1.57 -12.83
N PRO A 54 13.11 -1.43 -12.58
CA PRO A 54 13.64 -0.33 -11.80
C PRO A 54 13.30 1.00 -12.48
N ASP A 55 12.61 1.89 -11.76
CA ASP A 55 12.38 3.26 -12.18
C ASP A 55 13.04 4.19 -11.15
N PRO A 56 14.19 4.79 -11.46
CA PRO A 56 14.97 5.60 -10.51
C PRO A 56 14.24 6.87 -10.05
N GLU A 57 13.18 7.28 -10.74
CA GLU A 57 12.38 8.42 -10.29
C GLU A 57 11.30 8.03 -9.27
N ILE A 58 10.89 6.76 -9.23
CA ILE A 58 9.95 6.21 -8.25
C ILE A 58 10.71 5.61 -7.08
N PHE A 59 11.78 4.90 -7.36
CA PHE A 59 12.65 4.23 -6.40
C PHE A 59 14.03 4.88 -6.41
N SER A 60 14.10 6.15 -5.98
CA SER A 60 15.39 6.84 -5.82
C SER A 60 16.04 6.39 -4.52
N ASP A 61 17.32 6.10 -4.56
CA ASP A 61 18.27 5.90 -3.44
C ASP A 61 17.65 5.48 -2.08
N GLY A 62 17.08 4.27 -2.02
CA GLY A 62 16.45 3.75 -0.80
C GLY A 62 15.03 4.26 -0.51
N ALA A 63 14.39 4.97 -1.44
CA ALA A 63 13.00 5.40 -1.34
C ALA A 63 12.02 4.31 -1.82
N ASP A 64 12.17 3.11 -1.27
CA ASP A 64 11.41 1.91 -1.63
C ASP A 64 10.72 1.27 -0.41
N TRP A 65 10.69 1.95 0.72
CA TRP A 65 10.02 1.50 1.93
C TRP A 65 8.53 1.81 1.90
N ALA A 66 7.72 0.83 2.25
CA ALA A 66 6.27 0.96 2.22
C ALA A 66 5.62 0.31 3.45
N LEU A 67 4.45 0.84 3.79
CA LEU A 67 3.53 0.22 4.74
C LEU A 67 2.67 -0.82 4.00
N PRO A 68 2.23 -1.90 4.67
CA PRO A 68 1.31 -2.88 4.12
C PRO A 68 0.02 -2.20 3.64
N GLN A 69 -0.52 -2.67 2.51
CA GLN A 69 -1.73 -2.11 1.95
C GLN A 69 -2.34 -3.00 0.86
N GLY A 70 -3.64 -3.08 0.77
CA GLY A 70 -4.25 -3.78 -0.33
C GLY A 70 -5.68 -3.38 -0.66
N GLY A 71 -6.26 -4.05 -1.63
CA GLY A 71 -7.60 -3.74 -2.12
C GLY A 71 -8.69 -4.17 -1.14
N ILE A 72 -9.76 -3.42 -1.10
CA ILE A 72 -10.98 -3.77 -0.39
C ILE A 72 -11.93 -4.41 -1.39
N ASP A 73 -12.37 -5.63 -1.12
CA ASP A 73 -13.30 -6.35 -1.98
C ASP A 73 -14.73 -5.75 -1.89
N PRO A 74 -15.55 -5.92 -2.93
CA PRO A 74 -16.93 -5.44 -2.90
C PRO A 74 -17.72 -6.01 -1.71
N GLY A 75 -18.14 -5.13 -0.80
CA GLY A 75 -18.88 -5.49 0.41
C GLY A 75 -18.02 -5.96 1.58
N GLU A 76 -16.69 -5.98 1.44
CA GLU A 76 -15.79 -6.31 2.53
C GLU A 76 -15.70 -5.14 3.54
N ASP A 77 -15.72 -5.49 4.83
CA ASP A 77 -15.46 -4.54 5.90
C ASP A 77 -14.00 -4.09 5.90
N ILE A 78 -13.76 -2.82 6.20
CA ILE A 78 -12.43 -2.23 6.11
C ILE A 78 -11.42 -2.83 7.09
N VAL A 79 -11.84 -3.23 8.29
CA VAL A 79 -10.98 -3.86 9.28
C VAL A 79 -10.69 -5.31 8.87
N ALA A 80 -11.68 -5.98 8.28
CA ALA A 80 -11.50 -7.32 7.72
C ALA A 80 -10.48 -7.28 6.57
N ALA A 81 -10.62 -6.34 5.63
CA ALA A 81 -9.66 -6.12 4.55
C ALA A 81 -8.25 -5.84 5.09
N ALA A 82 -8.13 -4.95 6.09
CA ALA A 82 -6.84 -4.62 6.70
C ALA A 82 -6.16 -5.83 7.35
N ARG A 83 -6.93 -6.69 8.05
CA ARG A 83 -6.39 -7.92 8.66
C ARG A 83 -5.98 -8.95 7.62
N ARG A 84 -6.75 -9.10 6.54
CA ARG A 84 -6.44 -9.99 5.42
C ARG A 84 -5.15 -9.56 4.74
N GLU A 85 -5.05 -8.30 4.31
CA GLU A 85 -3.86 -7.77 3.64
C GLU A 85 -2.62 -7.78 4.55
N LEU A 86 -2.79 -7.47 5.85
CA LEU A 86 -1.70 -7.58 6.82
C LEU A 86 -1.15 -9.01 6.87
N TRP A 87 -2.02 -9.99 6.92
CA TRP A 87 -1.61 -11.39 6.92
C TRP A 87 -1.00 -11.81 5.58
N GLU A 88 -1.59 -11.45 4.45
CA GLU A 88 -1.13 -11.80 3.10
C GLU A 88 0.29 -11.26 2.84
N GLU A 89 0.57 -10.02 3.25
CA GLU A 89 1.87 -9.38 3.00
C GLU A 89 2.93 -9.66 4.08
N THR A 90 2.53 -10.00 5.31
CA THR A 90 3.47 -10.07 6.44
C THR A 90 3.36 -11.34 7.30
N GLY A 91 2.35 -12.19 7.08
CA GLY A 91 2.07 -13.36 7.93
C GLY A 91 1.40 -13.02 9.26
N VAL A 92 1.31 -11.76 9.65
CA VAL A 92 0.86 -11.33 10.99
C VAL A 92 -0.64 -11.55 11.17
N LYS A 93 -0.99 -12.22 12.29
CA LYS A 93 -2.36 -12.40 12.82
C LYS A 93 -2.53 -11.80 14.21
N SER A 94 -1.43 -11.72 14.96
CA SER A 94 -1.39 -11.24 16.35
C SER A 94 -1.33 -9.70 16.37
N ALA A 95 -2.47 -9.06 16.10
CA ALA A 95 -2.56 -7.61 16.08
C ALA A 95 -3.93 -7.10 16.58
N ASP A 96 -3.91 -6.13 17.47
CA ASP A 96 -5.10 -5.49 18.03
C ASP A 96 -5.37 -4.16 17.32
N LEU A 97 -6.62 -3.92 16.92
CA LEU A 97 -7.02 -2.69 16.27
C LEU A 97 -6.95 -1.53 17.25
N ILE A 98 -6.26 -0.44 16.85
CA ILE A 98 -6.20 0.82 17.58
C ILE A 98 -7.25 1.79 17.05
N ALA A 99 -7.19 2.06 15.74
CA ALA A 99 -8.07 3.04 15.08
C ALA A 99 -8.14 2.81 13.57
N VAL A 100 -9.16 3.41 12.94
CA VAL A 100 -9.31 3.51 11.50
C VAL A 100 -9.64 4.95 11.16
N THR A 101 -9.03 5.52 10.10
CA THR A 101 -9.37 6.86 9.64
C THR A 101 -10.79 6.91 9.09
N ASP A 102 -11.53 8.01 9.33
CA ASP A 102 -12.88 8.18 8.80
C ASP A 102 -12.88 8.62 7.33
N GLU A 103 -11.86 9.36 6.92
CA GLU A 103 -11.75 9.95 5.61
C GLU A 103 -11.04 9.05 4.59
N TRP A 104 -11.48 9.16 3.34
CA TRP A 104 -10.81 8.57 2.19
C TRP A 104 -9.82 9.57 1.58
N TRP A 105 -8.57 9.13 1.37
CA TRP A 105 -7.54 9.92 0.70
C TRP A 105 -7.15 9.29 -0.61
N SER A 106 -7.12 10.08 -1.67
CA SER A 106 -6.78 9.59 -3.00
C SER A 106 -5.38 10.04 -3.43
N TYR A 107 -4.72 9.20 -4.20
CA TYR A 107 -3.54 9.53 -4.98
C TYR A 107 -3.57 8.86 -6.34
N ASP A 108 -2.97 9.50 -7.33
CA ASP A 108 -2.88 8.96 -8.67
C ASP A 108 -1.65 8.06 -8.81
N PHE A 109 -1.77 7.02 -9.60
CA PHE A 109 -0.60 6.23 -9.99
C PHE A 109 0.33 7.08 -10.86
N PRO A 110 1.66 6.89 -10.73
CA PRO A 110 2.60 7.59 -11.58
C PRO A 110 2.38 7.20 -13.05
N VAL A 111 2.26 8.20 -13.92
CA VAL A 111 2.13 8.02 -15.37
C VAL A 111 3.51 8.11 -16.00
N ARG A 112 3.90 7.11 -16.78
CA ARG A 112 5.19 7.02 -17.44
C ARG A 112 5.04 6.72 -18.93
N GLY A 113 4.90 7.79 -19.72
CA GLY A 113 4.74 7.68 -21.16
C GLY A 113 3.52 6.84 -21.54
N ALA A 114 3.67 5.87 -22.42
CA ALA A 114 2.60 4.96 -22.86
C ALA A 114 2.40 3.73 -21.96
N ARG A 115 3.07 3.67 -20.80
CA ARG A 115 3.03 2.47 -19.94
C ARG A 115 1.83 2.50 -19.03
N ILE A 116 1.10 1.40 -19.01
CA ILE A 116 -0.14 1.24 -18.24
C ILE A 116 0.21 0.58 -16.91
N HIS A 117 -0.30 1.16 -15.82
CA HIS A 117 -0.15 0.59 -14.49
C HIS A 117 -0.80 -0.80 -14.40
N LYS A 118 -0.21 -1.73 -13.61
CA LYS A 118 -0.74 -3.09 -13.41
C LYS A 118 -2.22 -3.12 -12.95
N LEU A 119 -2.66 -2.08 -12.27
CA LEU A 119 -4.03 -1.94 -11.76
C LEU A 119 -4.98 -1.17 -12.71
N TYR A 120 -4.64 -1.01 -14.00
CA TYR A 120 -5.63 -0.49 -14.95
C TYR A 120 -6.93 -1.31 -14.89
N PRO A 121 -8.15 -0.71 -14.92
CA PRO A 121 -8.43 0.68 -15.32
C PRO A 121 -8.54 1.70 -14.19
N PHE A 122 -7.86 1.52 -13.09
CA PHE A 122 -7.85 2.54 -12.04
C PHE A 122 -6.80 3.61 -12.32
N ARG A 123 -7.14 4.89 -12.08
CA ARG A 123 -6.17 6.01 -12.17
C ARG A 123 -5.24 6.08 -10.97
N GLY A 124 -5.65 5.49 -9.86
CA GLY A 124 -4.97 5.54 -8.58
C GLY A 124 -5.71 4.76 -7.52
N GLN A 125 -5.40 5.02 -6.27
CA GLN A 125 -6.08 4.42 -5.12
C GLN A 125 -6.73 5.51 -4.27
N ARG A 126 -7.88 5.19 -3.66
CA ARG A 126 -8.44 5.91 -2.53
C ARG A 126 -8.32 5.03 -1.30
N GLN A 127 -7.69 5.55 -0.26
CA GLN A 127 -7.30 4.79 0.91
C GLN A 127 -7.98 5.30 2.18
N ARG A 128 -8.35 4.37 3.03
CA ARG A 128 -8.48 4.56 4.49
C ARG A 128 -7.33 3.83 5.15
N TRP A 129 -7.00 4.26 6.37
CA TRP A 129 -5.86 3.71 7.09
C TRP A 129 -6.29 3.09 8.40
N ALA A 130 -5.78 1.89 8.68
CA ALA A 130 -6.00 1.19 9.94
C ALA A 130 -4.68 1.12 10.73
N ALA A 131 -4.72 1.47 12.00
CA ALA A 131 -3.61 1.31 12.94
C ALA A 131 -3.85 0.09 13.84
N PHE A 132 -2.84 -0.75 13.97
CA PHE A 132 -2.86 -1.93 14.84
C PHE A 132 -1.67 -1.93 15.79
N ARG A 133 -1.86 -2.50 16.98
CA ARG A 133 -0.80 -2.87 17.90
C ARG A 133 -0.41 -4.33 17.66
N PHE A 134 0.84 -4.57 17.31
CA PHE A 134 1.40 -5.91 17.22
C PHE A 134 1.53 -6.52 18.62
N THR A 135 0.97 -7.71 18.81
CA THR A 135 0.95 -8.43 20.08
C THR A 135 1.70 -9.77 20.02
N GLY A 136 2.22 -10.10 18.83
CA GLY A 136 3.05 -11.28 18.59
C GLY A 136 4.54 -11.03 18.86
N SER A 137 5.36 -11.92 18.34
CA SER A 137 6.82 -11.78 18.31
C SER A 137 7.29 -11.59 16.87
N ASP A 138 8.49 -10.99 16.69
CA ASP A 138 9.05 -10.74 15.36
C ASP A 138 9.21 -12.01 14.50
N ASP A 139 9.26 -13.19 15.13
CA ASP A 139 9.32 -14.48 14.43
C ASP A 139 8.01 -14.79 13.65
N GLU A 140 6.90 -14.13 13.98
CA GLU A 140 5.64 -14.24 13.23
C GLU A 140 5.72 -13.53 11.87
N ILE A 141 6.61 -12.52 11.74
CA ILE A 141 6.68 -11.69 10.55
C ILE A 141 7.48 -12.40 9.46
N THR A 142 6.79 -12.74 8.37
CA THR A 142 7.36 -13.48 7.25
C THR A 142 6.94 -12.85 5.92
N VAL A 143 7.77 -11.97 5.37
CA VAL A 143 7.46 -11.22 4.14
C VAL A 143 7.78 -11.96 2.84
N MET A 144 8.60 -13.02 2.92
CA MET A 144 9.01 -13.84 1.77
C MET A 144 8.37 -15.25 1.79
N ALA A 145 7.45 -15.51 2.71
CA ALA A 145 6.81 -16.82 2.79
C ALA A 145 5.63 -16.93 1.82
N ASP A 146 5.38 -18.14 1.34
CA ASP A 146 4.25 -18.48 0.48
C ASP A 146 2.95 -18.57 1.32
N HIS A 147 2.48 -17.43 1.83
CA HIS A 147 1.20 -17.37 2.53
C HIS A 147 0.03 -17.43 1.57
N THR A 148 0.29 -16.98 0.32
CA THR A 148 -0.68 -16.91 -0.76
C THR A 148 -0.03 -17.39 -2.06
N ASP A 149 -0.84 -17.60 -3.10
CA ASP A 149 -0.33 -17.91 -4.45
C ASP A 149 0.22 -16.65 -5.17
N GLU A 150 0.21 -15.48 -4.51
CA GLU A 150 0.73 -14.24 -5.07
C GLU A 150 2.22 -14.04 -4.73
N PRO A 151 2.99 -13.39 -5.62
CA PRO A 151 4.39 -13.08 -5.34
C PRO A 151 4.50 -12.13 -4.15
N PRO A 152 5.57 -12.24 -3.34
CA PRO A 152 5.76 -11.41 -2.17
C PRO A 152 5.82 -9.92 -2.53
N GLU A 153 5.23 -9.06 -1.71
CA GLU A 153 5.26 -7.60 -1.90
C GLU A 153 6.55 -6.97 -1.35
N PHE A 154 7.22 -7.63 -0.39
CA PHE A 154 8.42 -7.11 0.28
C PHE A 154 9.61 -8.05 0.19
N LEU A 155 10.83 -7.47 0.05
CA LEU A 155 12.13 -8.17 0.08
C LEU A 155 12.64 -8.40 1.51
N GLU A 156 12.45 -7.38 2.35
CA GLU A 156 12.86 -7.34 3.75
C GLU A 156 11.93 -6.38 4.50
N TRP A 157 12.00 -6.41 5.81
CA TRP A 157 11.23 -5.50 6.66
C TRP A 157 12.05 -4.98 7.83
N ARG A 158 11.59 -3.87 8.42
CA ARG A 158 12.19 -3.27 9.63
C ARG A 158 11.11 -2.54 10.42
N TRP A 159 11.32 -2.45 11.72
CA TRP A 159 10.65 -1.46 12.55
C TRP A 159 11.27 -0.09 12.31
N ARG A 160 10.46 0.94 12.06
CA ARG A 160 10.89 2.32 11.78
C ARG A 160 10.05 3.35 12.51
N PRO A 161 10.60 4.53 12.85
CA PRO A 161 9.78 5.68 13.22
C PRO A 161 8.81 6.03 12.08
N LEU A 162 7.53 6.27 12.42
CA LEU A 162 6.51 6.56 11.41
C LEU A 162 6.79 7.88 10.66
N ASP A 163 7.34 8.87 11.34
CA ASP A 163 7.69 10.18 10.79
C ASP A 163 8.86 10.15 9.78
N GLU A 164 9.68 9.10 9.79
CA GLU A 164 10.72 8.90 8.79
C GLU A 164 10.19 8.38 7.43
N LEU A 165 9.03 7.71 7.43
CA LEU A 165 8.52 7.04 6.24
C LEU A 165 8.28 7.97 5.04
N PRO A 166 7.80 9.22 5.20
CA PRO A 166 7.67 10.14 4.06
C PRO A 166 8.98 10.38 3.30
N ALA A 167 10.13 10.32 3.98
CA ALA A 167 11.44 10.53 3.36
C ALA A 167 11.93 9.32 2.56
N VAL A 168 11.58 8.11 2.99
CA VAL A 168 12.07 6.84 2.41
C VAL A 168 11.02 6.13 1.54
N ALA A 169 9.84 6.69 1.40
CA ALA A 169 8.76 6.15 0.58
C ALA A 169 8.86 6.58 -0.89
N PRO A 170 8.29 5.79 -1.82
CA PRO A 170 8.11 6.20 -3.20
C PRO A 170 7.41 7.57 -3.31
N LEU A 171 7.85 8.42 -4.25
CA LEU A 171 7.43 9.82 -4.37
C LEU A 171 5.90 10.02 -4.33
N HIS A 172 5.14 9.15 -5.02
CA HIS A 172 3.69 9.24 -5.11
C HIS A 172 2.96 8.90 -3.80
N ARG A 173 3.64 8.24 -2.83
CA ARG A 173 3.10 7.86 -1.51
C ARG A 173 3.49 8.82 -0.38
N ARG A 174 4.50 9.69 -0.57
CA ARG A 174 5.04 10.55 0.48
C ARG A 174 4.00 11.42 1.16
N ARG A 175 3.09 12.01 0.37
CA ARG A 175 2.01 12.84 0.91
C ARG A 175 1.04 12.06 1.80
N GLN A 176 0.71 10.82 1.40
CA GLN A 176 -0.13 9.94 2.20
C GLN A 176 0.55 9.59 3.52
N TYR A 177 1.83 9.23 3.47
CA TYR A 177 2.58 8.85 4.68
C TYR A 177 2.81 10.02 5.63
N ALA A 178 3.03 11.24 5.14
CA ALA A 178 3.07 12.43 5.98
C ALA A 178 1.74 12.63 6.72
N ARG A 179 0.62 12.47 6.02
CA ARG A 179 -0.71 12.57 6.62
C ARG A 179 -1.01 11.45 7.63
N VAL A 180 -0.54 10.24 7.35
CA VAL A 180 -0.61 9.11 8.27
C VAL A 180 0.20 9.38 9.54
N ALA A 181 1.39 9.95 9.41
CA ALA A 181 2.24 10.35 10.53
C ALA A 181 1.59 11.44 11.38
N ASP A 182 0.90 12.42 10.75
CA ASP A 182 0.15 13.46 11.47
C ASP A 182 -1.00 12.88 12.32
N ILE A 183 -1.62 11.78 11.87
CA ILE A 183 -2.79 11.19 12.57
C ILE A 183 -2.38 10.13 13.59
N PHE A 184 -1.42 9.28 13.26
CA PHE A 184 -1.03 8.14 14.09
C PHE A 184 0.33 8.32 14.78
N GLY A 185 1.00 9.48 14.58
CA GLY A 185 2.31 9.74 15.17
C GLY A 185 2.34 9.71 16.70
N ASP A 186 1.19 9.97 17.34
CA ASP A 186 1.03 9.92 18.81
C ASP A 186 0.72 8.50 19.34
N VAL A 187 0.67 7.49 18.48
CA VAL A 187 0.58 6.08 18.89
C VAL A 187 1.93 5.67 19.45
N GLY A 188 2.14 6.00 20.71
CA GLY A 188 3.38 5.74 21.43
C GLY A 188 3.60 4.28 21.81
N PRO A 189 4.65 4.00 22.58
CA PRO A 189 4.91 2.70 23.20
C PRO A 189 3.72 2.17 24.00
N ALA A 190 3.60 0.84 24.09
CA ALA A 190 2.53 0.18 24.86
C ALA A 190 2.90 0.09 26.35
#